data_48bb10bc27dcc032d60df809abfdb79b
#
_entry.id   48bb10bc27dcc032d60df809abfdb79b
#
_cell.length_a   1.000
_cell.length_b   1.000
_cell.length_c   1.000
_cell.angle_alpha   90.00
_cell.angle_beta   90.00
_cell.angle_gamma   90.00
#
_symmetry.space_group_name_H-M   'P 1'
#
loop_
_entity.id
_entity.type
_entity.pdbx_description
1 polymer ?
#
loop_
_entity_poly.entity_id
_entity_poly.type
_entity_poly.pdbx_seq_one_letter_code
_entity_poly.pdbx_strand_id
1 'polypeptide(L)'
;MNKYEENPEKYAMGEDIQTTKHHPPYSHLKSAEQNYKECLKYAREHHLSKLWVGRSLMQLANLTHKPVFKEAAEKAYRAYRKEKKLVRV
;
A
#
# COMPACT_ATOMS: atom_id res chain seq x y z
N MET A 1 4.05 -21.45 0.72
CA MET A 1 4.23 -20.00 0.79
C MET A 1 2.94 -19.29 0.38
N ASN A 2 2.62 -18.24 1.09
CA ASN A 2 1.42 -17.46 0.80
C ASN A 2 1.62 -16.63 -0.49
N LYS A 3 0.60 -16.59 -1.33
CA LYS A 3 0.67 -15.85 -2.58
C LYS A 3 0.91 -14.36 -2.38
N TYR A 4 0.40 -13.80 -1.28
CA TYR A 4 0.66 -12.40 -0.95
C TYR A 4 2.13 -12.12 -0.70
N GLU A 5 2.85 -13.08 -0.16
CA GLU A 5 4.27 -12.92 0.10
C GLU A 5 5.08 -12.92 -1.18
N GLU A 6 4.64 -13.69 -2.17
CA GLU A 6 5.34 -13.79 -3.44
C GLU A 6 5.08 -12.60 -4.34
N ASN A 7 3.84 -12.14 -4.39
CA ASN A 7 3.44 -11.15 -5.38
C ASN A 7 2.35 -10.24 -4.82
N PRO A 8 2.68 -9.43 -3.82
CA PRO A 8 1.68 -8.64 -3.11
C PRO A 8 0.92 -7.66 -4.00
N GLU A 9 1.57 -7.06 -4.99
CA GLU A 9 0.88 -6.09 -5.83
C GLU A 9 -0.21 -6.74 -6.68
N LYS A 10 0.00 -7.98 -7.09
CA LYS A 10 -0.99 -8.69 -7.90
C LYS A 10 -2.22 -9.07 -7.08
N TYR A 11 -2.00 -9.63 -5.91
CA TYR A 11 -3.10 -10.10 -5.09
C TYR A 11 -3.78 -8.99 -4.33
N ALA A 12 -3.06 -7.92 -4.03
CA ALA A 12 -3.66 -6.78 -3.38
C ALA A 12 -4.74 -6.14 -4.24
N MET A 13 -4.61 -6.20 -5.54
CA MET A 13 -5.62 -5.62 -6.43
C MET A 13 -6.88 -6.47 -6.52
N GLY A 14 -6.76 -7.77 -6.26
CA GLY A 14 -7.91 -8.67 -6.33
C GLY A 14 -8.61 -8.88 -5.01
N GLU A 15 -7.88 -8.71 -3.93
CA GLU A 15 -8.37 -8.99 -2.59
C GLU A 15 -8.48 -7.71 -1.79
N ASP A 16 -9.57 -7.01 -1.93
CA ASP A 16 -9.66 -5.73 -1.27
C ASP A 16 -10.80 -5.63 -0.27
N ILE A 17 -11.14 -6.73 0.34
CA ILE A 17 -12.17 -6.74 1.36
C ILE A 17 -11.88 -5.69 2.42
N GLN A 18 -10.61 -5.56 2.79
CA GLN A 18 -10.23 -4.60 3.82
C GLN A 18 -10.34 -3.16 3.34
N THR A 19 -10.09 -2.92 2.07
CA THR A 19 -10.19 -1.56 1.55
C THR A 19 -11.63 -1.10 1.42
N THR A 20 -12.59 -2.02 1.34
CA THR A 20 -13.99 -1.62 1.34
C THR A 20 -14.44 -1.11 2.69
N LYS A 21 -13.77 -1.53 3.76
CA LYS A 21 -14.09 -1.07 5.12
C LYS A 21 -13.33 0.18 5.53
N HIS A 22 -12.20 0.43 4.90
CA HIS A 22 -11.31 1.51 5.28
C HIS A 22 -11.18 2.49 4.13
N HIS A 23 -11.32 3.77 4.44
CA HIS A 23 -11.14 4.82 3.44
C HIS A 23 -9.73 5.39 3.57
N PRO A 24 -8.83 5.10 2.60
CA PRO A 24 -7.46 5.61 2.69
C PRO A 24 -7.43 7.13 2.70
N PRO A 25 -6.61 7.72 3.55
CA PRO A 25 -6.54 9.18 3.67
C PRO A 25 -5.62 9.79 2.60
N TYR A 26 -5.81 9.43 1.35
CA TYR A 26 -4.99 9.98 0.29
C TYR A 26 -5.75 11.07 -0.47
N SER A 27 -4.98 11.91 -1.16
CA SER A 27 -5.55 12.96 -1.99
C SER A 27 -4.60 13.23 -3.16
N HIS A 28 -5.17 13.44 -4.34
CA HIS A 28 -4.36 13.80 -5.51
C HIS A 28 -3.73 15.19 -5.36
N LEU A 29 -4.19 15.97 -4.40
CA LEU A 29 -3.67 17.31 -4.13
C LEU A 29 -2.43 17.28 -3.24
N LYS A 30 -2.14 16.14 -2.60
CA LYS A 30 -0.98 15.99 -1.74
C LYS A 30 0.16 15.35 -2.52
N SER A 31 1.40 15.57 -2.04
CA SER A 31 2.55 14.93 -2.66
C SER A 31 2.53 13.43 -2.41
N ALA A 32 3.31 12.69 -3.20
CA ALA A 32 3.41 11.25 -3.02
C ALA A 32 3.97 10.90 -1.64
N GLU A 33 4.95 11.68 -1.19
CA GLU A 33 5.55 11.46 0.12
C GLU A 33 4.53 11.66 1.23
N GLN A 34 3.74 12.72 1.15
CA GLN A 34 2.72 12.99 2.16
C GLN A 34 1.65 11.91 2.16
N ASN A 35 1.20 11.50 0.99
CA ASN A 35 0.23 10.42 0.87
C ASN A 35 0.77 9.13 1.49
N TYR A 36 2.04 8.83 1.25
CA TYR A 36 2.67 7.66 1.83
C TYR A 36 2.66 7.72 3.35
N LYS A 37 3.06 8.86 3.90
CA LYS A 37 3.11 9.02 5.36
C LYS A 37 1.75 8.91 6.00
N GLU A 38 0.74 9.51 5.39
CA GLU A 38 -0.61 9.49 5.95
C GLU A 38 -1.25 8.12 5.85
N CYS A 39 -1.04 7.42 4.75
CA CYS A 39 -1.54 6.06 4.63
C CYS A 39 -0.84 5.12 5.61
N LEU A 40 0.46 5.33 5.81
CA LEU A 40 1.21 4.52 6.77
C LEU A 40 0.71 4.76 8.20
N LYS A 41 0.45 6.00 8.55
CA LYS A 41 -0.08 6.34 9.87
C LYS A 41 -1.46 5.71 10.07
N TYR A 42 -2.32 5.81 9.07
CA TYR A 42 -3.64 5.22 9.13
C TYR A 42 -3.55 3.70 9.31
N ALA A 43 -2.65 3.06 8.58
CA ALA A 43 -2.47 1.62 8.68
C ALA A 43 -2.03 1.22 10.07
N ARG A 44 -1.12 1.97 10.68
CA ARG A 44 -0.69 1.70 12.04
C ARG A 44 -1.82 1.84 13.03
N GLU A 45 -2.63 2.86 12.88
CA GLU A 45 -3.75 3.13 13.79
C GLU A 45 -4.81 2.05 13.70
N HIS A 46 -4.98 1.46 12.54
CA HIS A 46 -5.99 0.44 12.30
C HIS A 46 -5.44 -0.98 12.21
N HIS A 47 -4.15 -1.14 12.56
CA HIS A 47 -3.49 -2.45 12.56
C HIS A 47 -3.48 -3.11 11.19
N LEU A 48 -3.31 -2.30 10.16
CA LEU A 48 -3.21 -2.77 8.79
C LEU A 48 -1.75 -2.90 8.37
N SER A 49 -1.47 -3.75 7.40
CA SER A 49 -0.12 -3.98 6.94
C SER A 49 0.32 -2.93 5.93
N LYS A 50 1.62 -2.92 5.63
CA LYS A 50 2.15 -2.07 4.56
C LYS A 50 1.64 -2.49 3.19
N LEU A 51 1.15 -3.72 3.08
CA LEU A 51 0.47 -4.16 1.86
C LEU A 51 -0.74 -3.28 1.59
N TRP A 52 -1.52 -2.97 2.62
CA TRP A 52 -2.67 -2.09 2.48
C TRP A 52 -2.24 -0.69 2.04
N VAL A 53 -1.12 -0.19 2.58
CA VAL A 53 -0.58 1.10 2.17
C VAL A 53 -0.25 1.09 0.68
N GLY A 54 0.42 0.05 0.23
CA GLY A 54 0.75 -0.08 -1.20
C GLY A 54 -0.48 -0.13 -2.07
N ARG A 55 -1.50 -0.87 -1.67
CA ARG A 55 -2.76 -0.95 -2.42
C ARG A 55 -3.42 0.41 -2.53
N SER A 56 -3.48 1.14 -1.42
CA SER A 56 -4.11 2.45 -1.41
C SER A 56 -3.41 3.41 -2.35
N LEU A 57 -2.08 3.42 -2.32
CA LEU A 57 -1.31 4.30 -3.20
C LEU A 57 -1.39 3.87 -4.66
N MET A 58 -1.46 2.57 -4.91
CA MET A 58 -1.63 2.08 -6.28
C MET A 58 -3.00 2.49 -6.83
N GLN A 59 -4.03 2.45 -6.00
CA GLN A 59 -5.34 2.92 -6.39
C GLN A 59 -5.30 4.41 -6.76
N LEU A 60 -4.61 5.21 -5.96
CA LEU A 60 -4.45 6.63 -6.26
C LEU A 60 -3.68 6.81 -7.58
N ALA A 61 -2.65 6.01 -7.81
CA ALA A 61 -1.89 6.07 -9.06
C ALA A 61 -2.77 5.75 -10.26
N ASN A 62 -3.63 4.74 -10.12
CA ASN A 62 -4.54 4.37 -11.21
C ASN A 62 -5.58 5.45 -11.48
N LEU A 63 -6.05 6.13 -10.45
CA LEU A 63 -7.04 7.19 -10.60
C LEU A 63 -6.45 8.46 -11.21
N THR A 64 -5.19 8.75 -10.89
CA THR A 64 -4.55 10.00 -11.33
C THR A 64 -3.64 9.82 -12.52
N HIS A 65 -3.22 8.58 -12.82
CA HIS A 65 -2.25 8.26 -13.86
C HIS A 65 -0.91 8.97 -13.65
N LYS A 66 -0.54 9.24 -12.41
CA LYS A 66 0.72 9.90 -12.07
C LYS A 66 1.76 8.87 -11.60
N PRO A 67 2.92 8.81 -12.26
CA PRO A 67 3.95 7.82 -11.89
C PRO A 67 4.47 7.98 -10.47
N VAL A 68 4.46 9.21 -9.93
CA VAL A 68 4.97 9.42 -8.57
C VAL A 68 4.17 8.64 -7.53
N PHE A 69 2.87 8.49 -7.74
CA PHE A 69 2.05 7.72 -6.82
C PHE A 69 2.30 6.21 -6.97
N LYS A 70 2.57 5.78 -8.19
CA LYS A 70 2.95 4.39 -8.44
C LYS A 70 4.27 4.06 -7.75
N GLU A 71 5.24 4.98 -7.82
CA GLU A 71 6.51 4.79 -7.15
C GLU A 71 6.34 4.69 -5.64
N ALA A 72 5.47 5.51 -5.07
CA ALA A 72 5.18 5.43 -3.64
C ALA A 72 4.55 4.09 -3.27
N ALA A 73 3.65 3.60 -4.09
CA ALA A 73 3.03 2.30 -3.88
C ALA A 73 4.07 1.19 -3.92
N GLU A 74 4.97 1.24 -4.88
CA GLU A 74 6.03 0.25 -5.00
C GLU A 74 6.97 0.28 -3.81
N LYS A 75 7.22 1.47 -3.28
CA LYS A 75 8.02 1.63 -2.07
C LYS A 75 7.35 0.90 -0.90
N ALA A 76 6.05 1.03 -0.75
CA ALA A 76 5.32 0.35 0.30
C ALA A 76 5.36 -1.17 0.12
N TYR A 77 5.23 -1.65 -1.11
CA TYR A 77 5.32 -3.07 -1.40
C TYR A 77 6.70 -3.62 -1.06
N ARG A 78 7.75 -2.89 -1.42
CA ARG A 78 9.12 -3.30 -1.08
C ARG A 78 9.33 -3.36 0.42
N ALA A 79 8.80 -2.39 1.15
CA ALA A 79 8.90 -2.38 2.61
C ALA A 79 8.16 -3.58 3.21
N TYR A 80 7.00 -3.91 2.67
CA TYR A 80 6.24 -5.06 3.11
C TYR A 80 7.03 -6.37 2.91
N ARG A 81 7.62 -6.55 1.73
CA ARG A 81 8.42 -7.73 1.45
C ARG A 81 9.61 -7.83 2.36
N LYS A 82 10.26 -6.71 2.62
CA LYS A 82 11.43 -6.67 3.48
C LYS A 82 11.08 -7.05 4.91
N GLU A 83 9.96 -6.59 5.41
CA GLU A 83 9.49 -6.96 6.73
C GLU A 83 9.21 -8.46 6.84
N LYS A 84 8.57 -9.01 5.82
CA LYS A 84 8.28 -10.44 5.78
C LYS A 84 9.57 -11.26 5.77
N LYS A 85 10.57 -10.79 5.04
CA LYS A 85 11.84 -11.46 4.98
C LYS A 85 12.53 -11.48 6.35
N LEU A 86 12.50 -10.33 7.03
CA LEU A 86 13.12 -10.22 8.36
C LEU A 86 12.42 -11.09 9.39
N VAL A 87 11.11 -11.17 9.33
CA VAL A 87 10.33 -11.97 10.26
C VAL A 87 10.63 -13.46 10.10
N ARG A 88 10.97 -13.88 8.89
CA ARG A 88 11.23 -15.29 8.62
C ARG A 88 12.64 -15.76 8.99
N VAL A 89 13.51 -14.84 9.26
CA VAL A 89 14.83 -15.18 9.72
C VAL A 89 14.82 -15.49 11.21
#